data_517f9e24f7478cf008c97d6027796e15
#
_entry.id   517f9e24f7478cf008c97d6027796e15
#
_cell.length_a   1.000
_cell.length_b   1.000
_cell.length_c   1.000
_cell.angle_alpha   90.00
_cell.angle_beta   90.00
_cell.angle_gamma   90.00
#
_symmetry.space_group_name_H-M   'P 1'
#
loop_
_entity.id
_entity.type
_entity.pdbx_description
1 polymer ?
#
loop_
_entity_poly.entity_id
_entity_poly.type
_entity_poly.pdbx_seq_one_letter_code
_entity_poly.pdbx_strand_id
1 'polypeptide(L)'
;MAEKFHRATFTRNFLKTITRIKNPDEMLAEAKAEGLEKTLGVFDLIILGVGAIIGSGIFAVVGIAAAGSADGSSLGAGPALIISMIIAAFACIFSALCYSEFATMIPVAGGAYTYTFATLGEFAAWMVGWVLMLEYAIGFIAVACAWSNHFVQFLSGFEHVLPAWLAHPAVWLVNDSFSAAKIAAADASIHIPTLFGIPICINLPAIIVVLLTTMILVKGTKDSTKMAGVMVFIKLAVIALFVVAGAFFVKPDNWVPFAPNGAAGIFAGAFLIFFAYIGFDALATAAEECKNPQKDLPIGIIGSLIITTIVYVSVALVLTGLQDTSSAVPLAFLKAPMAYCMSMLKMNWAAGLISIGSLAGLTSVLLVLEMA
;
A
#
# COMPACT_ATOMS: atom_id res chain seq x y z
N MET A 1 -46.96 -15.68 -29.99
CA MET A 1 -45.80 -16.06 -30.80
C MET A 1 -44.73 -14.91 -30.84
N ALA A 2 -45.15 -13.66 -31.06
CA ALA A 2 -44.30 -12.49 -31.12
C ALA A 2 -43.50 -12.21 -29.78
N GLU A 3 -44.14 -12.42 -28.63
CA GLU A 3 -43.53 -12.19 -27.33
C GLU A 3 -42.41 -13.20 -27.00
N LYS A 4 -42.56 -14.47 -27.39
CA LYS A 4 -41.51 -15.50 -27.30
C LYS A 4 -40.34 -15.20 -28.22
N PHE A 5 -40.60 -14.63 -29.38
CA PHE A 5 -39.56 -14.25 -30.36
C PHE A 5 -38.79 -13.03 -29.88
N HIS A 6 -39.49 -12.08 -29.28
CA HIS A 6 -38.85 -10.84 -28.70
C HIS A 6 -37.99 -11.21 -27.50
N ARG A 7 -38.43 -12.05 -26.59
CA ARG A 7 -37.65 -12.57 -25.46
C ARG A 7 -36.42 -13.38 -25.92
N ALA A 8 -36.56 -14.24 -26.91
CA ALA A 8 -35.44 -15.03 -27.44
C ALA A 8 -34.37 -14.13 -28.11
N THR A 9 -34.81 -13.10 -28.84
CA THR A 9 -33.91 -12.12 -29.48
C THR A 9 -33.22 -11.26 -28.45
N PHE A 10 -33.94 -10.79 -27.43
CA PHE A 10 -33.36 -10.02 -26.31
C PHE A 10 -32.32 -10.85 -25.55
N THR A 11 -32.67 -12.09 -25.16
CA THR A 11 -31.74 -12.98 -24.44
C THR A 11 -30.49 -13.29 -25.27
N ARG A 12 -30.65 -13.54 -26.57
CA ARG A 12 -29.52 -13.82 -27.48
C ARG A 12 -28.59 -12.57 -27.67
N ASN A 13 -29.17 -11.38 -27.78
CA ASN A 13 -28.42 -10.16 -27.89
C ASN A 13 -27.72 -9.83 -26.57
N PHE A 14 -28.40 -9.99 -25.43
CA PHE A 14 -27.87 -9.84 -24.11
C PHE A 14 -26.67 -10.77 -23.88
N LEU A 15 -26.81 -12.08 -24.16
CA LEU A 15 -25.72 -13.05 -24.05
C LEU A 15 -24.53 -12.67 -24.96
N LYS A 16 -24.77 -12.19 -26.18
CA LYS A 16 -23.72 -11.73 -27.08
C LYS A 16 -22.97 -10.52 -26.54
N THR A 17 -23.68 -9.62 -25.87
CA THR A 17 -23.05 -8.43 -25.28
C THR A 17 -22.17 -8.82 -24.08
N ILE A 18 -22.70 -9.61 -23.15
CA ILE A 18 -21.95 -9.98 -21.93
C ILE A 18 -20.75 -10.91 -22.18
N THR A 19 -20.80 -11.67 -23.29
CA THR A 19 -19.68 -12.55 -23.70
C THR A 19 -18.82 -11.93 -24.82
N ARG A 20 -19.01 -10.65 -25.14
CA ARG A 20 -18.22 -9.98 -26.15
C ARG A 20 -16.77 -9.87 -25.70
N ILE A 21 -15.86 -10.42 -26.47
CA ILE A 21 -14.41 -10.32 -26.29
C ILE A 21 -13.91 -9.18 -27.16
N LYS A 22 -13.08 -8.29 -26.61
CA LYS A 22 -12.44 -7.23 -27.38
C LYS A 22 -11.19 -7.79 -28.06
N ASN A 23 -11.06 -7.51 -29.36
CA ASN A 23 -9.92 -8.01 -30.13
C ASN A 23 -8.62 -7.31 -29.66
N PRO A 24 -7.56 -8.07 -29.29
CA PRO A 24 -6.28 -7.48 -28.92
C PRO A 24 -5.67 -6.56 -29.98
N ASP A 25 -5.85 -6.85 -31.28
CA ASP A 25 -5.34 -6.01 -32.37
C ASP A 25 -6.05 -4.65 -32.42
N GLU A 26 -7.36 -4.61 -32.15
CA GLU A 26 -8.12 -3.35 -32.05
C GLU A 26 -7.66 -2.53 -30.86
N MET A 27 -7.43 -3.17 -29.69
CA MET A 27 -6.92 -2.51 -28.48
C MET A 27 -5.54 -1.89 -28.72
N LEU A 28 -4.64 -2.62 -29.39
CA LEU A 28 -3.31 -2.13 -29.76
C LEU A 28 -3.37 -0.98 -30.76
N ALA A 29 -4.35 -0.99 -31.67
CA ALA A 29 -4.55 0.09 -32.62
C ALA A 29 -5.06 1.37 -31.92
N GLU A 30 -6.00 1.23 -30.97
CA GLU A 30 -6.49 2.34 -30.13
C GLU A 30 -5.35 2.96 -29.30
N ALA A 31 -4.58 2.15 -28.59
CA ALA A 31 -3.44 2.59 -27.79
C ALA A 31 -2.37 3.33 -28.63
N LYS A 32 -2.12 2.88 -29.86
CA LYS A 32 -1.24 3.58 -30.79
C LYS A 32 -1.79 4.93 -31.26
N ALA A 33 -3.11 5.06 -31.34
CA ALA A 33 -3.75 6.31 -31.75
C ALA A 33 -3.71 7.37 -30.61
N GLU A 34 -3.66 6.97 -29.36
CA GLU A 34 -3.51 7.87 -28.20
C GLU A 34 -2.12 8.52 -28.13
N GLY A 35 -1.10 7.89 -28.72
CA GLY A 35 0.19 8.54 -29.00
C GLY A 35 1.01 8.90 -27.76
N LEU A 36 0.93 8.13 -26.66
CA LEU A 36 1.74 8.36 -25.46
C LEU A 36 3.25 8.23 -25.75
N GLU A 37 4.06 9.12 -25.19
CA GLU A 37 5.51 9.11 -25.36
C GLU A 37 6.13 7.91 -24.63
N LYS A 38 6.82 7.04 -25.37
CA LYS A 38 7.53 5.87 -24.85
C LYS A 38 8.85 6.28 -24.19
N THR A 39 8.80 6.59 -22.90
CA THR A 39 9.94 7.09 -22.13
C THR A 39 10.54 6.09 -21.17
N LEU A 40 9.72 5.14 -20.64
CA LEU A 40 10.09 4.24 -19.55
C LEU A 40 10.93 3.05 -20.02
N GLY A 41 12.11 2.86 -19.41
CA GLY A 41 12.94 1.68 -19.55
C GLY A 41 12.81 0.73 -18.35
N VAL A 42 13.53 -0.39 -18.37
CA VAL A 42 13.51 -1.41 -17.30
C VAL A 42 13.76 -0.80 -15.94
N PHE A 43 14.77 0.07 -15.80
CA PHE A 43 15.15 0.65 -14.53
C PHE A 43 14.07 1.59 -13.98
N ASP A 44 13.45 2.38 -14.86
CA ASP A 44 12.37 3.28 -14.50
C ASP A 44 11.15 2.48 -13.98
N LEU A 45 10.84 1.36 -14.65
CA LEU A 45 9.76 0.45 -14.24
C LEU A 45 10.04 -0.21 -12.89
N ILE A 46 11.27 -0.66 -12.64
CA ILE A 46 11.63 -1.23 -11.33
C ILE A 46 11.47 -0.18 -10.24
N ILE A 47 11.95 1.06 -10.45
CA ILE A 47 11.79 2.14 -9.48
C ILE A 47 10.31 2.48 -9.27
N LEU A 48 9.53 2.56 -10.34
CA LEU A 48 8.09 2.82 -10.27
C LEU A 48 7.38 1.72 -9.47
N GLY A 49 7.68 0.43 -9.74
CA GLY A 49 7.10 -0.69 -9.02
C GLY A 49 7.50 -0.75 -7.55
N VAL A 50 8.77 -0.58 -7.24
CA VAL A 50 9.24 -0.45 -5.85
C VAL A 50 8.56 0.75 -5.19
N GLY A 51 8.36 1.83 -5.96
CA GLY A 51 7.63 3.01 -5.52
C GLY A 51 6.18 2.75 -5.17
N ALA A 52 5.49 1.99 -5.98
CA ALA A 52 4.09 1.63 -5.78
C ALA A 52 3.90 0.64 -4.61
N ILE A 53 4.77 -0.38 -4.51
CA ILE A 53 4.65 -1.44 -3.49
C ILE A 53 5.04 -0.94 -2.09
N ILE A 54 6.20 -0.25 -1.94
CA ILE A 54 6.68 0.20 -0.63
C ILE A 54 5.86 1.38 -0.11
N GLY A 55 4.90 1.11 0.74
CA GLY A 55 3.96 2.08 1.31
C GLY A 55 3.61 1.80 2.76
N SER A 56 2.33 1.95 3.11
CA SER A 56 1.80 1.74 4.47
C SER A 56 2.09 0.35 5.02
N GLY A 57 2.25 -0.66 4.17
CA GLY A 57 2.56 -2.02 4.56
C GLY A 57 3.82 -2.11 5.42
N ILE A 58 4.92 -1.55 4.97
CA ILE A 58 6.19 -1.62 5.70
C ILE A 58 6.31 -0.55 6.79
N PHE A 59 5.69 0.62 6.62
CA PHE A 59 5.79 1.69 7.60
C PHE A 59 4.82 1.56 8.78
N ALA A 60 3.65 0.90 8.59
CA ALA A 60 2.62 0.77 9.60
C ALA A 60 2.19 -0.69 9.85
N VAL A 61 1.79 -1.44 8.82
CA VAL A 61 1.20 -2.77 8.96
C VAL A 61 2.20 -3.80 9.51
N VAL A 62 3.49 -3.65 9.22
CA VAL A 62 4.54 -4.56 9.69
C VAL A 62 4.58 -4.71 11.21
N GLY A 63 4.28 -3.66 11.98
CA GLY A 63 4.21 -3.72 13.45
C GLY A 63 3.09 -4.63 13.94
N ILE A 64 1.91 -4.51 13.33
CA ILE A 64 0.75 -5.35 13.64
C ILE A 64 0.99 -6.79 13.18
N ALA A 65 1.58 -6.99 12.01
CA ALA A 65 1.92 -8.32 11.51
C ALA A 65 2.95 -9.04 12.40
N ALA A 66 3.89 -8.29 13.00
CA ALA A 66 4.88 -8.82 13.93
C ALA A 66 4.27 -9.17 15.30
N ALA A 67 3.57 -8.24 15.93
CA ALA A 67 3.16 -8.34 17.33
C ALA A 67 1.68 -8.73 17.53
N GLY A 68 0.86 -8.69 16.50
CA GLY A 68 -0.59 -8.80 16.58
C GLY A 68 -1.27 -7.46 16.81
N SER A 69 -2.59 -7.45 16.74
CA SER A 69 -3.39 -6.25 17.00
C SER A 69 -3.59 -6.02 18.49
N ALA A 70 -3.70 -4.76 18.91
CA ALA A 70 -3.89 -4.38 20.31
C ALA A 70 -5.19 -4.93 20.94
N ASP A 71 -6.18 -5.26 20.12
CA ASP A 71 -7.47 -5.82 20.55
C ASP A 71 -7.52 -7.35 20.50
N GLY A 72 -6.42 -8.01 20.12
CA GLY A 72 -6.36 -9.46 20.01
C GLY A 72 -7.08 -10.03 18.78
N SER A 73 -7.60 -9.19 17.87
CA SER A 73 -8.30 -9.67 16.66
C SER A 73 -7.35 -10.32 15.64
N SER A 74 -6.06 -10.01 15.70
CA SER A 74 -5.03 -10.61 14.85
C SER A 74 -3.87 -11.11 15.68
N LEU A 75 -3.41 -12.33 15.36
CA LEU A 75 -2.23 -12.92 15.97
C LEU A 75 -0.97 -12.38 15.32
N GLY A 76 0.04 -12.04 16.11
CA GLY A 76 1.35 -11.66 15.61
C GLY A 76 2.18 -12.87 15.15
N ALA A 77 2.94 -12.70 14.09
CA ALA A 77 3.86 -13.73 13.60
C ALA A 77 5.15 -13.83 14.44
N GLY A 78 5.44 -12.80 15.23
CA GLY A 78 6.73 -12.71 15.93
C GLY A 78 7.91 -12.60 14.95
N PRO A 79 9.07 -13.12 15.32
CA PRO A 79 10.23 -13.22 14.42
C PRO A 79 9.95 -14.03 13.15
N ALA A 80 9.01 -14.98 13.19
CA ALA A 80 8.57 -15.74 12.01
C ALA A 80 7.85 -14.90 10.95
N LEU A 81 7.69 -13.59 11.17
CA LEU A 81 7.21 -12.63 10.16
C LEU A 81 8.00 -12.70 8.85
N ILE A 82 9.27 -13.09 8.91
CA ILE A 82 10.09 -13.33 7.71
C ILE A 82 9.46 -14.41 6.82
N ILE A 83 8.99 -15.50 7.45
CA ILE A 83 8.30 -16.59 6.73
C ILE A 83 6.99 -16.05 6.15
N SER A 84 6.23 -15.25 6.91
CA SER A 84 5.02 -14.60 6.44
C SER A 84 5.27 -13.75 5.18
N MET A 85 6.35 -12.96 5.17
CA MET A 85 6.75 -12.14 4.02
C MET A 85 7.13 -13.00 2.80
N ILE A 86 7.83 -14.09 3.00
CA ILE A 86 8.21 -15.02 1.91
C ILE A 86 6.96 -15.71 1.35
N ILE A 87 6.01 -16.14 2.20
CA ILE A 87 4.75 -16.74 1.75
C ILE A 87 3.93 -15.73 0.93
N ALA A 88 3.80 -14.49 1.41
CA ALA A 88 3.09 -13.43 0.69
C ALA A 88 3.77 -13.10 -0.64
N ALA A 89 5.11 -12.96 -0.66
CA ALA A 89 5.88 -12.75 -1.88
C ALA A 89 5.69 -13.88 -2.89
N PHE A 90 5.70 -15.12 -2.42
CA PHE A 90 5.50 -16.31 -3.27
C PHE A 90 4.11 -16.30 -3.92
N ALA A 91 3.07 -15.95 -3.17
CA ALA A 91 1.72 -15.78 -3.73
C ALA A 91 1.69 -14.65 -4.78
N CYS A 92 2.34 -13.52 -4.51
CA CYS A 92 2.43 -12.40 -5.44
C CYS A 92 3.23 -12.74 -6.72
N ILE A 93 4.27 -13.58 -6.64
CA ILE A 93 5.07 -13.99 -7.81
C ILE A 93 4.20 -14.72 -8.85
N PHE A 94 3.29 -15.59 -8.43
CA PHE A 94 2.38 -16.26 -9.40
C PHE A 94 1.49 -15.26 -10.11
N SER A 95 0.90 -14.31 -9.38
CA SER A 95 0.12 -13.23 -9.99
C SER A 95 0.97 -12.38 -10.92
N ALA A 96 2.18 -12.02 -10.49
CA ALA A 96 3.13 -11.22 -11.28
C ALA A 96 3.55 -11.91 -12.59
N LEU A 97 3.73 -13.23 -12.58
CA LEU A 97 4.00 -14.02 -13.78
C LEU A 97 2.83 -13.98 -14.76
N CYS A 98 1.59 -14.11 -14.27
CA CYS A 98 0.40 -13.98 -15.11
C CYS A 98 0.28 -12.58 -15.71
N TYR A 99 0.48 -11.53 -14.90
CA TYR A 99 0.49 -10.16 -15.38
C TYR A 99 1.58 -9.92 -16.42
N SER A 100 2.77 -10.47 -16.19
CA SER A 100 3.91 -10.36 -17.11
C SER A 100 3.61 -11.00 -18.46
N GLU A 101 2.98 -12.17 -18.48
CA GLU A 101 2.60 -12.85 -19.71
C GLU A 101 1.55 -12.04 -20.48
N PHE A 102 0.47 -11.61 -19.82
CA PHE A 102 -0.52 -10.75 -20.46
C PHE A 102 0.06 -9.43 -20.96
N ALA A 103 0.93 -8.80 -20.19
CA ALA A 103 1.59 -7.56 -20.59
C ALA A 103 2.46 -7.72 -21.86
N THR A 104 3.03 -8.90 -22.09
CA THR A 104 3.76 -9.19 -23.34
C THR A 104 2.83 -9.39 -24.53
N MET A 105 1.65 -9.98 -24.29
CA MET A 105 0.67 -10.28 -25.36
C MET A 105 -0.17 -9.04 -25.73
N ILE A 106 -0.58 -8.28 -24.71
CA ILE A 106 -1.48 -7.14 -24.84
C ILE A 106 -0.87 -5.95 -24.09
N PRO A 107 0.16 -5.29 -24.63
CA PRO A 107 0.84 -4.17 -23.98
C PRO A 107 0.02 -2.87 -24.10
N VAL A 108 -1.15 -2.87 -23.47
CA VAL A 108 -2.11 -1.77 -23.40
C VAL A 108 -2.37 -1.46 -21.92
N ALA A 109 -2.57 -0.19 -21.60
CA ALA A 109 -2.94 0.25 -20.27
C ALA A 109 -4.27 -0.37 -19.79
N GLY A 110 -4.49 -0.40 -18.45
CA GLY A 110 -5.72 -0.92 -17.85
C GLY A 110 -5.58 -2.28 -17.16
N GLY A 111 -4.39 -2.89 -17.17
CA GLY A 111 -4.03 -4.05 -16.35
C GLY A 111 -5.05 -5.18 -16.40
N ALA A 112 -5.48 -5.69 -15.24
CA ALA A 112 -6.39 -6.85 -15.14
C ALA A 112 -7.74 -6.64 -15.84
N TYR A 113 -8.29 -5.42 -15.87
CA TYR A 113 -9.51 -5.10 -16.60
C TYR A 113 -9.35 -5.41 -18.09
N THR A 114 -8.31 -4.89 -18.70
CA THR A 114 -8.01 -5.05 -20.13
C THR A 114 -7.76 -6.51 -20.49
N TYR A 115 -6.97 -7.21 -19.68
CA TYR A 115 -6.68 -8.64 -19.88
C TYR A 115 -7.95 -9.52 -19.78
N THR A 116 -8.82 -9.21 -18.81
CA THR A 116 -10.09 -9.91 -18.63
C THR A 116 -11.03 -9.65 -19.80
N PHE A 117 -11.06 -8.43 -20.33
CA PHE A 117 -11.89 -8.11 -21.49
C PHE A 117 -11.44 -8.84 -22.75
N ALA A 118 -10.14 -8.99 -22.93
CA ALA A 118 -9.56 -9.71 -24.07
C ALA A 118 -9.71 -11.23 -23.98
N THR A 119 -9.98 -11.79 -22.78
CA THR A 119 -9.99 -13.25 -22.57
C THR A 119 -11.33 -13.81 -22.15
N LEU A 120 -12.01 -13.21 -21.17
CA LEU A 120 -13.23 -13.69 -20.55
C LEU A 120 -14.50 -12.94 -20.98
N GLY A 121 -14.33 -11.78 -21.64
CA GLY A 121 -15.42 -10.98 -22.17
C GLY A 121 -15.88 -9.85 -21.26
N GLU A 122 -16.84 -9.06 -21.78
CA GLU A 122 -17.26 -7.77 -21.25
C GLU A 122 -17.80 -7.84 -19.82
N PHE A 123 -18.61 -8.82 -19.49
CA PHE A 123 -19.18 -8.94 -18.14
C PHE A 123 -18.13 -9.26 -17.07
N ALA A 124 -17.23 -10.19 -17.37
CA ALA A 124 -16.14 -10.52 -16.47
C ALA A 124 -15.20 -9.29 -16.26
N ALA A 125 -14.89 -8.58 -17.34
CA ALA A 125 -14.11 -7.34 -17.29
C ALA A 125 -14.80 -6.27 -16.45
N TRP A 126 -16.11 -6.08 -16.62
CA TRP A 126 -16.90 -5.15 -15.82
C TRP A 126 -16.85 -5.48 -14.32
N MET A 127 -16.98 -6.75 -13.95
CA MET A 127 -16.85 -7.19 -12.55
C MET A 127 -15.43 -6.90 -12.00
N VAL A 128 -14.40 -7.25 -12.77
CA VAL A 128 -13.00 -6.99 -12.39
C VAL A 128 -12.74 -5.50 -12.25
N GLY A 129 -13.27 -4.66 -13.15
CA GLY A 129 -13.16 -3.20 -13.06
C GLY A 129 -13.73 -2.63 -11.76
N TRP A 130 -14.91 -3.13 -11.32
CA TRP A 130 -15.48 -2.74 -10.03
C TRP A 130 -14.64 -3.20 -8.85
N VAL A 131 -14.07 -4.41 -8.90
CA VAL A 131 -13.19 -4.92 -7.84
C VAL A 131 -11.91 -4.11 -7.76
N LEU A 132 -11.28 -3.77 -8.89
CA LEU A 132 -10.08 -2.93 -8.93
C LEU A 132 -10.37 -1.51 -8.40
N MET A 133 -11.50 -0.92 -8.80
CA MET A 133 -11.90 0.41 -8.29
C MET A 133 -12.07 0.36 -6.77
N LEU A 134 -12.68 -0.68 -6.23
CA LEU A 134 -12.87 -0.86 -4.78
C LEU A 134 -11.52 -1.10 -4.08
N GLU A 135 -10.63 -1.89 -4.66
CA GLU A 135 -9.29 -2.18 -4.15
C GLU A 135 -8.47 -0.90 -4.03
N TYR A 136 -8.39 -0.10 -5.10
CA TYR A 136 -7.66 1.17 -5.09
C TYR A 136 -8.28 2.20 -4.14
N ALA A 137 -9.61 2.28 -4.08
CA ALA A 137 -10.29 3.19 -3.15
C ALA A 137 -10.01 2.82 -1.67
N ILE A 138 -10.11 1.54 -1.31
CA ILE A 138 -9.81 1.07 0.05
C ILE A 138 -8.32 1.27 0.37
N GLY A 139 -7.43 0.91 -0.56
CA GLY A 139 -5.99 1.11 -0.44
C GLY A 139 -5.64 2.57 -0.21
N PHE A 140 -6.22 3.47 -1.01
CA PHE A 140 -6.04 4.91 -0.91
C PHE A 140 -6.47 5.46 0.46
N ILE A 141 -7.66 5.08 0.93
CA ILE A 141 -8.16 5.47 2.26
C ILE A 141 -7.24 4.98 3.37
N ALA A 142 -6.82 3.71 3.30
CA ALA A 142 -5.92 3.12 4.30
C ALA A 142 -4.55 3.84 4.34
N VAL A 143 -3.99 4.19 3.18
CA VAL A 143 -2.73 4.93 3.09
C VAL A 143 -2.89 6.36 3.60
N ALA A 144 -3.99 7.05 3.31
CA ALA A 144 -4.28 8.39 3.83
C ALA A 144 -4.40 8.39 5.35
N CYS A 145 -5.08 7.39 5.94
CA CYS A 145 -5.16 7.22 7.39
C CYS A 145 -3.79 6.92 8.02
N ALA A 146 -2.98 6.06 7.38
CA ALA A 146 -1.62 5.78 7.82
C ALA A 146 -0.75 7.04 7.77
N TRP A 147 -0.87 7.83 6.70
CA TRP A 147 -0.19 9.13 6.58
C TRP A 147 -0.55 10.07 7.73
N SER A 148 -1.83 10.19 8.03
CA SER A 148 -2.32 11.00 9.16
C SER A 148 -1.70 10.58 10.50
N ASN A 149 -1.65 9.28 10.77
CA ASN A 149 -1.05 8.74 12.00
C ASN A 149 0.44 9.10 12.10
N HIS A 150 1.21 8.93 11.01
CA HIS A 150 2.63 9.28 10.98
C HIS A 150 2.85 10.79 11.11
N PHE A 151 1.97 11.60 10.51
CA PHE A 151 2.03 13.05 10.62
C PHE A 151 1.79 13.54 12.04
N VAL A 152 0.77 13.02 12.72
CA VAL A 152 0.49 13.34 14.13
C VAL A 152 1.66 12.91 15.02
N GLN A 153 2.24 11.74 14.78
CA GLN A 153 3.40 11.27 15.53
C GLN A 153 4.66 12.16 15.26
N PHE A 154 4.83 12.59 14.02
CA PHE A 154 5.90 13.54 13.68
C PHE A 154 5.72 14.86 14.42
N LEU A 155 4.52 15.42 14.45
CA LEU A 155 4.23 16.65 15.18
C LEU A 155 4.46 16.52 16.69
N SER A 156 4.10 15.39 17.30
CA SER A 156 4.33 15.14 18.72
C SER A 156 5.82 15.10 19.10
N GLY A 157 6.69 14.76 18.14
CA GLY A 157 8.16 14.86 18.34
C GLY A 157 8.69 16.29 18.53
N PHE A 158 7.88 17.30 18.19
CA PHE A 158 8.22 18.72 18.32
C PHE A 158 7.42 19.43 19.43
N GLU A 159 6.93 18.71 20.41
CA GLU A 159 6.11 19.25 21.52
C GLU A 159 6.75 20.41 22.28
N HIS A 160 8.09 20.47 22.31
CA HIS A 160 8.83 21.58 22.96
C HIS A 160 8.87 22.88 22.13
N VAL A 161 8.55 22.82 20.83
CA VAL A 161 8.60 23.94 19.90
C VAL A 161 7.21 24.34 19.42
N LEU A 162 6.34 23.36 19.24
CA LEU A 162 4.99 23.55 18.71
C LEU A 162 4.00 23.86 19.84
N PRO A 163 2.94 24.66 19.58
CA PRO A 163 1.82 24.82 20.50
C PRO A 163 1.18 23.46 20.82
N ALA A 164 0.73 23.25 22.05
CA ALA A 164 0.19 21.96 22.51
C ALA A 164 -0.97 21.44 21.65
N TRP A 165 -1.83 22.33 21.13
CA TRP A 165 -2.96 21.94 20.25
C TRP A 165 -2.51 21.40 18.88
N LEU A 166 -1.30 21.74 18.44
CA LEU A 166 -0.72 21.26 17.19
C LEU A 166 0.14 20.01 17.43
N ALA A 167 0.90 19.96 18.51
CA ALA A 167 1.70 18.80 18.89
C ALA A 167 0.81 17.60 19.29
N HIS A 168 -0.31 17.88 19.96
CA HIS A 168 -1.30 16.90 20.40
C HIS A 168 -2.70 17.30 19.95
N PRO A 169 -3.03 17.14 18.66
CA PRO A 169 -4.34 17.51 18.13
C PRO A 169 -5.44 16.65 18.78
N ALA A 170 -6.63 17.23 18.89
CA ALA A 170 -7.76 16.55 19.50
C ALA A 170 -8.07 15.23 18.78
N VAL A 171 -8.38 14.17 19.55
CA VAL A 171 -8.60 12.81 19.04
C VAL A 171 -9.65 12.75 17.93
N TRP A 172 -10.71 13.56 18.03
CA TRP A 172 -11.78 13.63 17.05
C TRP A 172 -11.40 14.34 15.74
N LEU A 173 -10.25 15.07 15.69
CA LEU A 173 -9.72 15.74 14.50
C LEU A 173 -8.72 14.87 13.70
N VAL A 174 -8.29 13.75 14.25
CA VAL A 174 -7.20 12.94 13.66
C VAL A 174 -7.53 11.45 13.59
N ASN A 175 -8.75 11.08 13.98
CA ASN A 175 -9.20 9.69 13.92
C ASN A 175 -10.60 9.59 13.31
N ASP A 176 -10.93 8.39 12.85
CA ASP A 176 -12.30 8.00 12.53
C ASP A 176 -13.15 7.80 13.81
N SER A 177 -14.46 7.72 13.65
CA SER A 177 -15.40 7.60 14.78
C SER A 177 -15.20 6.34 15.63
N PHE A 178 -14.81 5.22 14.99
CA PHE A 178 -14.59 3.96 15.69
C PHE A 178 -13.31 4.00 16.53
N SER A 179 -12.21 4.47 15.95
CA SER A 179 -10.93 4.63 16.63
C SER A 179 -11.02 5.66 17.75
N ALA A 180 -11.68 6.80 17.51
CA ALA A 180 -11.88 7.84 18.49
C ALA A 180 -12.72 7.36 19.68
N ALA A 181 -13.80 6.62 19.44
CA ALA A 181 -14.64 6.04 20.49
C ALA A 181 -13.85 5.04 21.35
N LYS A 182 -12.98 4.23 20.74
CA LYS A 182 -12.14 3.27 21.45
C LYS A 182 -11.11 3.96 22.35
N ILE A 183 -10.50 5.05 21.86
CA ILE A 183 -9.56 5.86 22.63
C ILE A 183 -10.28 6.58 23.79
N ALA A 184 -11.46 7.16 23.55
CA ALA A 184 -12.26 7.83 24.57
C ALA A 184 -12.79 6.85 25.64
N ALA A 185 -13.07 5.59 25.27
CA ALA A 185 -13.44 4.54 26.24
C ALA A 185 -12.28 4.15 27.18
N ALA A 186 -11.03 4.28 26.70
CA ALA A 186 -9.84 4.01 27.49
C ALA A 186 -9.43 5.20 28.39
N ASP A 187 -9.78 6.43 28.00
CA ASP A 187 -9.48 7.66 28.76
C ASP A 187 -10.70 8.57 28.82
N ALA A 188 -11.32 8.60 30.01
CA ALA A 188 -12.53 9.40 30.27
C ALA A 188 -12.33 10.93 30.17
N SER A 189 -11.07 11.41 30.09
CA SER A 189 -10.76 12.83 29.91
C SER A 189 -10.98 13.31 28.45
N ILE A 190 -11.10 12.37 27.51
CA ILE A 190 -11.23 12.67 26.09
C ILE A 190 -12.70 12.88 25.72
N HIS A 191 -13.04 14.12 25.41
CA HIS A 191 -14.36 14.50 24.93
C HIS A 191 -14.45 14.47 23.41
N ILE A 192 -15.36 13.63 22.86
CA ILE A 192 -15.72 13.64 21.45
C ILE A 192 -16.96 14.53 21.28
N PRO A 193 -16.94 15.59 20.45
CA PRO A 193 -18.11 16.43 20.20
C PRO A 193 -19.20 15.60 19.52
N THR A 194 -20.44 15.81 19.93
CA THR A 194 -21.60 15.15 19.35
C THR A 194 -22.57 16.19 18.76
N LEU A 195 -23.08 15.92 17.57
CA LEU A 195 -24.14 16.70 16.94
C LEU A 195 -25.37 15.80 16.76
N PHE A 196 -26.50 16.18 17.32
CA PHE A 196 -27.74 15.36 17.34
C PHE A 196 -27.50 13.92 17.87
N GLY A 197 -26.60 13.75 18.85
CA GLY A 197 -26.27 12.44 19.44
C GLY A 197 -25.32 11.57 18.61
N ILE A 198 -24.86 12.07 17.45
CA ILE A 198 -23.88 11.37 16.60
C ILE A 198 -22.49 11.94 16.89
N PRO A 199 -21.46 11.11 17.20
CA PRO A 199 -20.12 11.59 17.41
C PRO A 199 -19.53 12.15 16.10
N ILE A 200 -19.00 13.37 16.17
CA ILE A 200 -18.31 14.00 15.04
C ILE A 200 -16.83 13.66 15.13
N CYS A 201 -16.36 12.89 14.18
CA CYS A 201 -14.93 12.60 14.03
C CYS A 201 -14.51 12.84 12.59
N ILE A 202 -13.44 13.60 12.41
CA ILE A 202 -12.91 13.97 11.08
C ILE A 202 -11.42 13.75 11.11
N ASN A 203 -10.90 12.92 10.20
CA ASN A 203 -9.46 12.79 10.04
C ASN A 203 -8.93 13.92 9.14
N LEU A 204 -8.74 15.10 9.75
CA LEU A 204 -8.34 16.31 9.04
C LEU A 204 -7.00 16.20 8.31
N PRO A 205 -5.91 15.64 8.89
CA PRO A 205 -4.66 15.49 8.15
C PRO A 205 -4.80 14.58 6.93
N ALA A 206 -5.61 13.50 7.02
CA ALA A 206 -5.88 12.62 5.88
C ALA A 206 -6.61 13.37 4.76
N ILE A 207 -7.62 14.19 5.09
CA ILE A 207 -8.33 15.03 4.11
C ILE A 207 -7.36 16.02 3.45
N ILE A 208 -6.53 16.69 4.24
CA ILE A 208 -5.57 17.68 3.72
C ILE A 208 -4.57 17.03 2.76
N VAL A 209 -3.99 15.88 3.10
CA VAL A 209 -3.03 15.22 2.21
C VAL A 209 -3.68 14.78 0.91
N VAL A 210 -4.89 14.23 0.96
CA VAL A 210 -5.66 13.86 -0.24
C VAL A 210 -5.89 15.07 -1.14
N LEU A 211 -6.37 16.19 -0.59
CA LEU A 211 -6.57 17.42 -1.37
C LEU A 211 -5.26 17.96 -1.96
N LEU A 212 -4.15 17.84 -1.25
CA LEU A 212 -2.84 18.25 -1.75
C LEU A 212 -2.36 17.37 -2.90
N THR A 213 -2.50 16.04 -2.79
CA THR A 213 -2.13 15.11 -3.87
C THR A 213 -3.01 15.32 -5.10
N THR A 214 -4.32 15.46 -4.91
CA THR A 214 -5.27 15.82 -6.01
C THR A 214 -4.87 17.13 -6.70
N MET A 215 -4.54 18.17 -5.94
CA MET A 215 -4.09 19.44 -6.52
C MET A 215 -2.79 19.32 -7.34
N ILE A 216 -1.88 18.46 -6.89
CA ILE A 216 -0.63 18.18 -7.62
C ILE A 216 -0.94 17.47 -8.95
N LEU A 217 -1.80 16.46 -8.91
CA LEU A 217 -2.20 15.70 -10.11
C LEU A 217 -2.92 16.56 -11.14
N VAL A 218 -3.83 17.43 -10.70
CA VAL A 218 -4.55 18.38 -11.58
C VAL A 218 -3.60 19.36 -12.28
N LYS A 219 -2.46 19.71 -11.66
CA LYS A 219 -1.44 20.57 -12.29
C LYS A 219 -0.65 19.89 -13.40
N GLY A 220 -0.59 18.58 -13.42
CA GLY A 220 0.03 17.80 -14.49
C GLY A 220 0.76 16.56 -13.99
N THR A 221 0.58 15.46 -14.70
CA THR A 221 1.15 14.14 -14.38
C THR A 221 2.68 14.12 -14.48
N LYS A 222 3.28 14.92 -15.35
CA LYS A 222 4.73 14.96 -15.59
C LYS A 222 5.54 15.43 -14.36
N ASP A 223 5.03 16.43 -13.64
CA ASP A 223 5.67 16.92 -12.41
C ASP A 223 5.37 15.99 -11.23
N SER A 224 4.20 15.38 -11.21
CA SER A 224 3.81 14.35 -10.24
C SER A 224 4.75 13.13 -10.30
N THR A 225 5.07 12.62 -11.49
CA THR A 225 5.96 11.45 -11.66
C THR A 225 7.39 11.75 -11.18
N LYS A 226 7.92 12.94 -11.47
CA LYS A 226 9.25 13.34 -10.95
C LYS A 226 9.26 13.45 -9.43
N MET A 227 8.20 14.03 -8.84
CA MET A 227 8.07 14.17 -7.40
C MET A 227 7.94 12.79 -6.73
N ALA A 228 7.13 11.90 -7.30
CA ALA A 228 7.03 10.51 -6.84
C ALA A 228 8.39 9.80 -6.87
N GLY A 229 9.19 9.96 -7.92
CA GLY A 229 10.54 9.40 -8.03
C GLY A 229 11.48 9.87 -6.91
N VAL A 230 11.48 11.17 -6.58
CA VAL A 230 12.27 11.71 -5.45
C VAL A 230 11.80 11.11 -4.12
N MET A 231 10.49 11.00 -3.91
CA MET A 231 9.92 10.41 -2.70
C MET A 231 10.26 8.93 -2.57
N VAL A 232 10.32 8.18 -3.68
CA VAL A 232 10.77 6.78 -3.71
C VAL A 232 12.23 6.68 -3.25
N PHE A 233 13.09 7.56 -3.72
CA PHE A 233 14.48 7.56 -3.29
C PHE A 233 14.61 7.87 -1.80
N ILE A 234 13.89 8.87 -1.29
CA ILE A 234 13.87 9.23 0.13
C ILE A 234 13.43 8.06 1.00
N LYS A 235 12.32 7.37 0.65
CA LYS A 235 11.82 6.25 1.44
C LYS A 235 12.79 5.07 1.45
N LEU A 236 13.44 4.75 0.34
CA LEU A 236 14.46 3.70 0.29
C LEU A 236 15.69 4.05 1.14
N ALA A 237 16.15 5.30 1.08
CA ALA A 237 17.27 5.77 1.91
C ALA A 237 16.95 5.66 3.40
N VAL A 238 15.72 6.02 3.80
CA VAL A 238 15.26 5.93 5.19
C VAL A 238 15.12 4.48 5.66
N ILE A 239 14.62 3.59 4.82
CA ILE A 239 14.56 2.15 5.14
C ILE A 239 15.97 1.58 5.26
N ALA A 240 16.87 1.93 4.35
CA ALA A 240 18.27 1.53 4.44
C ALA A 240 18.93 2.05 5.72
N LEU A 241 18.66 3.31 6.11
CA LEU A 241 19.09 3.88 7.38
C LEU A 241 18.60 3.04 8.56
N PHE A 242 17.30 2.67 8.58
CA PHE A 242 16.74 1.83 9.64
C PHE A 242 17.43 0.47 9.71
N VAL A 243 17.60 -0.21 8.57
CA VAL A 243 18.21 -1.53 8.50
C VAL A 243 19.67 -1.47 8.94
N VAL A 244 20.45 -0.55 8.41
CA VAL A 244 21.88 -0.43 8.73
C VAL A 244 22.09 0.00 10.18
N ALA A 245 21.42 1.06 10.63
CA ALA A 245 21.60 1.55 12.00
C ALA A 245 21.04 0.57 13.04
N GLY A 246 19.88 -0.04 12.76
CA GLY A 246 19.23 -1.00 13.65
C GLY A 246 19.98 -2.32 13.77
N ALA A 247 20.64 -2.78 12.70
CA ALA A 247 21.35 -4.06 12.69
C ALA A 247 22.43 -4.18 13.78
N PHE A 248 23.06 -3.06 14.16
CA PHE A 248 24.07 -3.03 15.23
C PHE A 248 23.52 -3.25 16.63
N PHE A 249 22.21 -3.10 16.81
CA PHE A 249 21.51 -3.19 18.11
C PHE A 249 20.58 -4.38 18.21
N VAL A 250 20.55 -5.24 17.20
CA VAL A 250 19.75 -6.46 17.19
C VAL A 250 20.17 -7.37 18.35
N LYS A 251 19.17 -7.85 19.09
CA LYS A 251 19.33 -8.81 20.19
C LYS A 251 18.79 -10.17 19.72
N PRO A 252 19.64 -11.19 19.52
CA PRO A 252 19.20 -12.53 19.10
C PRO A 252 18.18 -13.17 20.04
N ASP A 253 18.21 -12.81 21.34
CA ASP A 253 17.26 -13.31 22.35
C ASP A 253 15.82 -12.90 22.01
N ASN A 254 15.60 -11.77 21.32
CA ASN A 254 14.29 -11.33 20.89
C ASN A 254 13.68 -12.24 19.80
N TRP A 255 14.48 -13.13 19.22
CA TRP A 255 14.01 -14.11 18.24
C TRP A 255 13.58 -15.44 18.85
N VAL A 256 13.54 -15.52 20.19
CA VAL A 256 13.10 -16.71 20.92
C VAL A 256 11.89 -16.36 21.80
N PRO A 257 10.74 -17.02 21.60
CA PRO A 257 10.46 -18.07 20.60
C PRO A 257 10.32 -17.50 19.18
N PHE A 258 10.83 -18.23 18.17
CA PHE A 258 10.81 -17.77 16.77
C PHE A 258 9.40 -17.58 16.20
N ALA A 259 8.47 -18.46 16.56
CA ALA A 259 7.07 -18.40 16.15
C ALA A 259 6.16 -18.51 17.40
N PRO A 260 5.95 -17.41 18.13
CA PRO A 260 5.21 -17.44 19.40
C PRO A 260 3.76 -17.94 19.25
N ASN A 261 3.11 -17.67 18.15
CA ASN A 261 1.75 -18.12 17.83
C ASN A 261 1.72 -19.26 16.78
N GLY A 262 2.85 -19.92 16.54
CA GLY A 262 2.97 -21.04 15.62
C GLY A 262 2.53 -20.70 14.20
N ALA A 263 2.01 -21.70 13.47
CA ALA A 263 1.55 -21.53 12.09
C ALA A 263 0.40 -20.50 11.95
N ALA A 264 -0.49 -20.44 12.95
CA ALA A 264 -1.61 -19.48 12.92
C ALA A 264 -1.12 -18.02 12.88
N GLY A 265 -0.09 -17.67 13.66
CA GLY A 265 0.53 -16.36 13.63
C GLY A 265 1.24 -16.08 12.29
N ILE A 266 1.94 -17.08 11.74
CA ILE A 266 2.62 -16.96 10.43
C ILE A 266 1.61 -16.67 9.32
N PHE A 267 0.50 -17.41 9.25
CA PHE A 267 -0.53 -17.18 8.23
C PHE A 267 -1.29 -15.87 8.45
N ALA A 268 -1.60 -15.49 9.69
CA ALA A 268 -2.20 -14.20 9.99
C ALA A 268 -1.26 -13.05 9.55
N GLY A 269 0.03 -13.16 9.86
CA GLY A 269 1.06 -12.24 9.37
C GLY A 269 1.15 -12.20 7.85
N ALA A 270 1.13 -13.36 7.17
CA ALA A 270 1.18 -13.44 5.71
C ALA A 270 -0.04 -12.76 5.06
N PHE A 271 -1.23 -12.92 5.62
CA PHE A 271 -2.44 -12.28 5.15
C PHE A 271 -2.37 -10.75 5.26
N LEU A 272 -1.87 -10.24 6.41
CA LEU A 272 -1.67 -8.80 6.59
C LEU A 272 -0.57 -8.24 5.66
N ILE A 273 0.53 -8.98 5.52
CA ILE A 273 1.66 -8.57 4.69
C ILE A 273 1.35 -8.66 3.19
N PHE A 274 0.39 -9.51 2.78
CA PHE A 274 -0.06 -9.53 1.39
C PHE A 274 -0.53 -8.13 0.93
N PHE A 275 -1.22 -7.40 1.80
CA PHE A 275 -1.59 -5.99 1.56
C PHE A 275 -0.36 -5.10 1.28
N ALA A 276 0.79 -5.40 1.89
CA ALA A 276 2.01 -4.62 1.69
C ALA A 276 2.66 -4.82 0.31
N TYR A 277 2.27 -5.86 -0.41
CA TYR A 277 2.74 -6.15 -1.78
C TYR A 277 1.82 -5.60 -2.87
N ILE A 278 0.61 -5.13 -2.54
CA ILE A 278 -0.30 -4.50 -3.51
C ILE A 278 0.40 -3.31 -4.18
N GLY A 279 0.20 -3.17 -5.48
CA GLY A 279 0.77 -2.10 -6.30
C GLY A 279 1.74 -2.59 -7.40
N PHE A 280 2.16 -3.87 -7.41
CA PHE A 280 2.96 -4.40 -8.52
C PHE A 280 2.17 -4.45 -9.84
N ASP A 281 0.86 -4.61 -9.76
CA ASP A 281 -0.10 -4.61 -10.87
C ASP A 281 -0.23 -3.23 -11.52
N ALA A 282 -0.03 -2.15 -10.76
CA ALA A 282 -0.01 -0.79 -11.29
C ALA A 282 1.07 -0.57 -12.37
N LEU A 283 2.13 -1.40 -12.41
CA LEU A 283 3.09 -1.33 -13.52
C LEU A 283 2.46 -1.72 -14.86
N ALA A 284 1.44 -2.58 -14.87
CA ALA A 284 0.76 -2.95 -16.09
C ALA A 284 0.00 -1.77 -16.73
N THR A 285 -0.38 -0.76 -15.95
CA THR A 285 -1.02 0.45 -16.48
C THR A 285 -0.03 1.36 -17.23
N ALA A 286 1.28 1.24 -16.93
CA ALA A 286 2.34 1.99 -17.61
C ALA A 286 2.82 1.33 -18.91
N ALA A 287 2.12 0.30 -19.40
CA ALA A 287 2.51 -0.47 -20.59
C ALA A 287 2.70 0.40 -21.85
N GLU A 288 1.86 1.40 -22.05
CA GLU A 288 1.88 2.28 -23.23
C GLU A 288 3.05 3.27 -23.22
N GLU A 289 3.58 3.61 -22.05
CA GLU A 289 4.74 4.48 -21.86
C GLU A 289 6.07 3.74 -21.95
N CYS A 290 6.06 2.40 -22.04
CA CYS A 290 7.25 1.57 -22.13
C CYS A 290 7.92 1.62 -23.48
N LYS A 291 9.26 1.68 -23.50
CA LYS A 291 10.08 1.59 -24.71
C LYS A 291 9.93 0.23 -25.40
N ASN A 292 10.06 -0.86 -24.64
CA ASN A 292 9.91 -2.22 -25.09
C ASN A 292 9.00 -3.01 -24.13
N PRO A 293 7.67 -2.79 -24.17
CA PRO A 293 6.77 -3.32 -23.18
C PRO A 293 6.83 -4.85 -23.03
N GLN A 294 7.00 -5.56 -24.13
CA GLN A 294 7.09 -7.02 -24.15
C GLN A 294 8.29 -7.59 -23.36
N LYS A 295 9.36 -6.83 -23.20
CA LYS A 295 10.56 -7.25 -22.48
C LYS A 295 10.69 -6.53 -21.13
N ASP A 296 10.43 -5.23 -21.13
CA ASP A 296 10.73 -4.36 -19.99
C ASP A 296 9.69 -4.51 -18.87
N LEU A 297 8.39 -4.71 -19.21
CA LEU A 297 7.34 -4.88 -18.20
C LEU A 297 7.52 -6.14 -17.33
N PRO A 298 7.74 -7.36 -17.90
CA PRO A 298 8.00 -8.55 -17.09
C PRO A 298 9.18 -8.38 -16.13
N ILE A 299 10.27 -7.78 -16.62
CA ILE A 299 11.46 -7.54 -15.78
C ILE A 299 11.15 -6.50 -14.72
N GLY A 300 10.39 -5.46 -15.05
CA GLY A 300 9.94 -4.42 -14.11
C GLY A 300 9.09 -4.98 -12.98
N ILE A 301 8.06 -5.75 -13.33
CA ILE A 301 7.10 -6.35 -12.37
C ILE A 301 7.82 -7.34 -11.44
N ILE A 302 8.53 -8.31 -12.00
CA ILE A 302 9.22 -9.35 -11.21
C ILE A 302 10.38 -8.75 -10.42
N GLY A 303 11.16 -7.87 -11.06
CA GLY A 303 12.32 -7.22 -10.42
C GLY A 303 11.93 -6.34 -9.24
N SER A 304 10.86 -5.55 -9.36
CA SER A 304 10.36 -4.72 -8.26
C SER A 304 9.87 -5.59 -7.08
N LEU A 305 9.19 -6.70 -7.35
CA LEU A 305 8.70 -7.63 -6.33
C LEU A 305 9.86 -8.29 -5.57
N ILE A 306 10.91 -8.75 -6.29
CA ILE A 306 12.10 -9.35 -5.66
C ILE A 306 12.83 -8.33 -4.78
N ILE A 307 13.09 -7.13 -5.30
CA ILE A 307 13.77 -6.07 -4.54
C ILE A 307 12.97 -5.71 -3.29
N THR A 308 11.67 -5.52 -3.43
CA THR A 308 10.79 -5.21 -2.30
C THR A 308 10.80 -6.33 -1.25
N THR A 309 10.78 -7.59 -1.68
CA THR A 309 10.84 -8.73 -0.75
C THR A 309 12.14 -8.73 0.05
N ILE A 310 13.29 -8.48 -0.59
CA ILE A 310 14.58 -8.39 0.10
C ILE A 310 14.56 -7.25 1.14
N VAL A 311 14.03 -6.09 0.76
CA VAL A 311 13.89 -4.94 1.66
C VAL A 311 12.98 -5.28 2.84
N TYR A 312 11.83 -5.89 2.60
CA TYR A 312 10.86 -6.25 3.63
C TYR A 312 11.41 -7.27 4.62
N VAL A 313 12.05 -8.33 4.13
CA VAL A 313 12.69 -9.33 4.98
C VAL A 313 13.79 -8.70 5.83
N SER A 314 14.59 -7.80 5.26
CA SER A 314 15.64 -7.08 5.99
C SER A 314 15.06 -6.22 7.11
N VAL A 315 13.97 -5.50 6.84
CA VAL A 315 13.25 -4.70 7.86
C VAL A 315 12.68 -5.59 8.96
N ALA A 316 12.04 -6.71 8.59
CA ALA A 316 11.45 -7.64 9.56
C ALA A 316 12.49 -8.25 10.51
N LEU A 317 13.64 -8.65 9.97
CA LEU A 317 14.77 -9.15 10.77
C LEU A 317 15.22 -8.13 11.82
N VAL A 318 15.48 -6.91 11.38
CA VAL A 318 15.94 -5.86 12.28
C VAL A 318 14.85 -5.47 13.28
N LEU A 319 13.61 -5.29 12.81
CA LEU A 319 12.48 -4.87 13.65
C LEU A 319 12.23 -5.84 14.81
N THR A 320 12.13 -7.15 14.48
CA THR A 320 11.88 -8.20 15.49
C THR A 320 13.10 -8.49 16.35
N GLY A 321 14.30 -8.18 15.86
CA GLY A 321 15.53 -8.26 16.65
C GLY A 321 15.70 -7.08 17.62
N LEU A 322 15.10 -5.92 17.33
CA LEU A 322 15.14 -4.74 18.22
C LEU A 322 14.05 -4.79 19.29
N GLN A 323 12.85 -5.26 18.95
CA GLN A 323 11.67 -5.32 19.81
C GLN A 323 11.23 -6.76 20.01
N ASP A 324 11.12 -7.19 21.26
CA ASP A 324 10.44 -8.43 21.59
C ASP A 324 8.95 -8.31 21.23
N THR A 325 8.52 -9.15 20.31
CA THR A 325 7.15 -9.21 19.79
C THR A 325 6.36 -10.40 20.30
N SER A 326 6.92 -11.19 21.21
CA SER A 326 6.24 -12.31 21.87
C SER A 326 5.36 -11.85 23.03
N SER A 327 5.62 -10.67 23.56
CA SER A 327 4.88 -10.02 24.64
C SER A 327 4.07 -8.81 24.14
N ALA A 328 3.23 -8.23 25.00
CA ALA A 328 2.47 -7.04 24.66
C ALA A 328 3.39 -5.86 24.31
N VAL A 329 3.18 -5.27 23.15
CA VAL A 329 3.97 -4.12 22.67
C VAL A 329 3.20 -2.81 22.85
N PRO A 330 3.92 -1.67 23.03
CA PRO A 330 3.29 -0.36 23.09
C PRO A 330 2.54 0.01 21.81
N LEU A 331 1.44 0.76 21.96
CA LEU A 331 0.64 1.23 20.82
C LEU A 331 1.47 2.05 19.82
N ALA A 332 2.50 2.76 20.29
CA ALA A 332 3.43 3.52 19.45
C ALA A 332 4.21 2.61 18.47
N PHE A 333 4.58 1.38 18.91
CA PHE A 333 5.18 0.39 18.02
C PHE A 333 4.19 -0.08 16.95
N LEU A 334 2.93 -0.31 17.30
CA LEU A 334 1.92 -0.73 16.33
C LEU A 334 1.62 0.34 15.28
N LYS A 335 1.72 1.62 15.64
CA LYS A 335 1.43 2.74 14.74
C LYS A 335 2.60 3.11 13.83
N ALA A 336 3.84 3.10 14.35
CA ALA A 336 5.04 3.47 13.59
C ALA A 336 6.28 2.68 14.08
N PRO A 337 6.36 1.39 13.75
CA PRO A 337 7.29 0.44 14.34
C PRO A 337 8.76 0.85 14.16
N MET A 338 9.17 1.29 12.98
CA MET A 338 10.56 1.67 12.71
C MET A 338 10.98 2.93 13.49
N ALA A 339 10.15 3.98 13.48
CA ALA A 339 10.45 5.21 14.22
C ALA A 339 10.48 4.95 15.73
N TYR A 340 9.56 4.14 16.25
CA TYR A 340 9.54 3.71 17.64
C TYR A 340 10.84 3.00 18.04
N CYS A 341 11.31 2.03 17.27
CA CYS A 341 12.55 1.31 17.54
C CYS A 341 13.76 2.24 17.61
N MET A 342 13.86 3.22 16.71
CA MET A 342 14.96 4.19 16.76
C MET A 342 14.87 5.11 17.99
N SER A 343 13.68 5.53 18.37
CA SER A 343 13.48 6.33 19.60
C SER A 343 13.87 5.53 20.85
N MET A 344 13.52 4.23 20.91
CA MET A 344 13.89 3.33 21.98
C MET A 344 15.42 3.20 22.12
N LEU A 345 16.16 3.27 21.00
CA LEU A 345 17.62 3.28 20.96
C LEU A 345 18.21 4.66 21.29
N LYS A 346 17.39 5.65 21.66
CA LYS A 346 17.78 7.05 21.90
C LYS A 346 18.36 7.75 20.65
N MET A 347 18.06 7.22 19.46
CA MET A 347 18.45 7.80 18.17
C MET A 347 17.30 8.68 17.63
N ASN A 348 16.91 9.72 18.38
CA ASN A 348 15.75 10.57 18.05
C ASN A 348 15.88 11.25 16.68
N TRP A 349 17.10 11.59 16.25
CA TRP A 349 17.36 12.14 14.92
C TRP A 349 17.00 11.13 13.81
N ALA A 350 17.35 9.85 14.00
CA ALA A 350 17.00 8.79 13.05
C ALA A 350 15.50 8.52 13.05
N ALA A 351 14.85 8.52 14.22
CA ALA A 351 13.39 8.41 14.33
C ALA A 351 12.67 9.54 13.58
N GLY A 352 13.17 10.78 13.69
CA GLY A 352 12.66 11.93 12.96
C GLY A 352 12.81 11.79 11.44
N LEU A 353 14.00 11.37 10.97
CA LEU A 353 14.22 11.10 9.54
C LEU A 353 13.32 9.97 9.01
N ILE A 354 13.14 8.90 9.79
CA ILE A 354 12.24 7.80 9.43
C ILE A 354 10.78 8.30 9.33
N SER A 355 10.35 9.16 10.24
CA SER A 355 9.00 9.73 10.19
C SER A 355 8.80 10.60 8.93
N ILE A 356 9.79 11.44 8.57
CA ILE A 356 9.75 12.23 7.32
C ILE A 356 9.74 11.31 6.10
N GLY A 357 10.59 10.27 6.09
CA GLY A 357 10.65 9.32 5.00
C GLY A 357 9.38 8.49 4.86
N SER A 358 8.74 8.14 5.98
CA SER A 358 7.42 7.47 5.98
C SER A 358 6.35 8.37 5.35
N LEU A 359 6.30 9.66 5.73
CA LEU A 359 5.38 10.63 5.14
C LEU A 359 5.61 10.79 3.63
N ALA A 360 6.86 10.94 3.20
CA ALA A 360 7.21 11.01 1.78
C ALA A 360 6.81 9.71 1.05
N GLY A 361 7.12 8.56 1.65
CA GLY A 361 6.78 7.25 1.10
C GLY A 361 5.27 7.07 0.93
N LEU A 362 4.49 7.38 1.96
CA LEU A 362 3.02 7.30 1.91
C LEU A 362 2.43 8.29 0.90
N THR A 363 3.00 9.51 0.79
CA THR A 363 2.57 10.49 -0.22
C THR A 363 2.83 9.98 -1.64
N SER A 364 3.97 9.31 -1.90
CA SER A 364 4.25 8.73 -3.22
C SER A 364 3.22 7.64 -3.60
N VAL A 365 2.80 6.82 -2.63
CA VAL A 365 1.78 5.79 -2.86
C VAL A 365 0.40 6.41 -3.09
N LEU A 366 0.03 7.46 -2.33
CA LEU A 366 -1.22 8.20 -2.57
C LEU A 366 -1.27 8.74 -3.99
N LEU A 367 -0.19 9.36 -4.48
CA LEU A 367 -0.12 9.86 -5.87
C LEU A 367 -0.31 8.74 -6.90
N VAL A 368 0.32 7.58 -6.68
CA VAL A 368 0.18 6.44 -7.62
C VAL A 368 -1.23 5.87 -7.60
N LEU A 369 -1.82 5.63 -6.41
CA LEU A 369 -3.17 5.09 -6.28
C LEU A 369 -4.26 6.05 -6.78
N GLU A 370 -4.01 7.36 -6.72
CA GLU A 370 -4.94 8.39 -7.23
C GLU A 370 -4.84 8.53 -8.76
N MET A 371 -3.72 8.12 -9.37
CA MET A 371 -3.53 8.08 -10.82
C MET A 371 -4.08 6.81 -11.46
N ALA A 372 -4.09 5.69 -10.73
CA ALA A 372 -4.56 4.38 -11.20
C ALA A 372 -6.08 4.30 -11.25
#